data_23cf98aec190a78bad11e23f68313ec6
#
_entry.id   23cf98aec190a78bad11e23f68313ec6
#
_cell.length_a   1.000
_cell.length_b   1.000
_cell.length_c   1.000
_cell.angle_alpha   90.00
_cell.angle_beta   90.00
_cell.angle_gamma   90.00
#
_symmetry.space_group_name_H-M   'P 1'
#
loop_
_entity.id
_entity.type
_entity.pdbx_description
1 polymer ?
#
loop_
_entity_poly.entity_id
_entity_poly.type
_entity_poly.pdbx_seq_one_letter_code
_entity_poly.pdbx_strand_id
1 'polypeptide(L)'
;MVPVMRVALKTYAALMLTLVGLWSNPAHADWRDDIGRFRIGIVAEPGAGNSVPGLALLTDAYTKALGMKVEFVVARNYAALIEAQANARIEYAIYSATAYATASQRCLCIEPLVAPVDSDGAIGIRSVLLTRDGKLPALGAMDRHRIAMAPSDSVGGSLLPLAALAAEGRKIAEDAPFLARTDSAAAAETMLVDGKADGLFGWVTAAADGLREPSGTQARLEAAGVSVTALRIVWTSGLLRYGPHAVRSDLDPEAKRRLAVFLTNLKSTTPDIYDLLESRHSGGFARVAPKDYEMAAAIVRFVSDRGPQQ
;
A
#
# COMPACT_ATOMS: atom_id res chain seq x y z
N MET A 1 -60.09 -27.83 -73.76
CA MET A 1 -59.31 -28.99 -73.28
C MET A 1 -58.18 -28.46 -72.45
N VAL A 2 -58.27 -28.64 -71.20
CA VAL A 2 -57.22 -28.66 -70.20
C VAL A 2 -57.76 -28.96 -68.87
N PRO A 3 -57.11 -29.72 -68.09
CA PRO A 3 -57.32 -29.44 -66.68
C PRO A 3 -56.04 -29.24 -65.90
N VAL A 4 -56.20 -28.50 -64.83
CA VAL A 4 -55.75 -28.77 -63.44
C VAL A 4 -54.24 -28.75 -63.14
N MET A 5 -53.90 -27.80 -62.34
CA MET A 5 -53.07 -28.11 -61.19
C MET A 5 -53.27 -27.08 -60.04
N ARG A 6 -54.19 -27.34 -59.19
CA ARG A 6 -54.26 -26.72 -57.83
C ARG A 6 -53.99 -27.88 -56.87
N VAL A 7 -52.84 -27.95 -56.28
CA VAL A 7 -52.56 -28.58 -54.98
C VAL A 7 -51.02 -28.44 -54.78
N ALA A 8 -50.62 -27.70 -53.86
CA ALA A 8 -49.38 -27.77 -53.06
C ALA A 8 -48.91 -26.36 -52.54
N LEU A 9 -49.79 -25.77 -51.75
CA LEU A 9 -49.37 -24.54 -51.02
C LEU A 9 -50.00 -24.47 -49.61
N LYS A 10 -49.96 -25.54 -48.88
CA LYS A 10 -50.49 -25.59 -47.46
C LYS A 10 -49.61 -26.33 -46.47
N THR A 11 -48.41 -26.74 -46.79
CA THR A 11 -47.56 -27.53 -45.85
C THR A 11 -46.24 -26.92 -45.47
N TYR A 12 -45.95 -25.66 -45.81
CA TYR A 12 -44.71 -24.98 -45.41
C TYR A 12 -44.86 -23.92 -44.30
N ALA A 13 -46.06 -23.71 -43.78
CA ALA A 13 -46.30 -22.69 -42.73
C ALA A 13 -46.22 -23.23 -41.27
N ALA A 14 -46.02 -24.52 -41.07
CA ALA A 14 -46.03 -25.13 -39.72
C ALA A 14 -44.66 -25.53 -39.17
N LEU A 15 -43.55 -25.27 -39.90
CA LEU A 15 -42.20 -25.70 -39.46
C LEU A 15 -41.25 -24.53 -39.09
N MET A 16 -41.75 -23.30 -39.08
CA MET A 16 -40.95 -22.11 -38.74
C MET A 16 -41.28 -21.50 -37.35
N LEU A 17 -42.09 -22.17 -36.53
CA LEU A 17 -42.50 -21.63 -35.21
C LEU A 17 -41.93 -22.35 -34.00
N THR A 18 -40.90 -23.18 -34.15
CA THR A 18 -40.32 -23.93 -33.02
C THR A 18 -38.83 -23.71 -32.80
N LEU A 19 -38.24 -22.63 -33.37
CA LEU A 19 -36.82 -22.27 -33.14
C LEU A 19 -36.63 -20.95 -32.38
N VAL A 20 -37.63 -20.48 -31.66
CA VAL A 20 -37.53 -19.37 -30.72
C VAL A 20 -37.64 -19.94 -29.30
N GLY A 21 -36.58 -20.53 -28.85
CA GLY A 21 -36.58 -21.02 -27.49
C GLY A 21 -35.29 -21.76 -27.19
N LEU A 22 -34.35 -21.05 -26.63
CA LEU A 22 -33.29 -21.52 -25.75
C LEU A 22 -31.98 -20.70 -25.99
N TRP A 23 -32.12 -19.39 -26.07
CA TRP A 23 -31.00 -18.57 -25.56
C TRP A 23 -31.13 -18.58 -24.05
N SER A 24 -30.84 -19.73 -23.45
CA SER A 24 -30.46 -19.77 -22.05
C SER A 24 -29.22 -18.94 -21.95
N ASN A 25 -29.33 -17.66 -21.50
CA ASN A 25 -28.19 -16.98 -20.95
C ASN A 25 -27.58 -17.95 -19.96
N PRO A 26 -26.27 -18.31 -20.08
CA PRO A 26 -25.64 -19.01 -19.01
C PRO A 26 -25.83 -18.09 -17.78
N ALA A 27 -26.59 -18.55 -16.80
CA ALA A 27 -26.61 -17.93 -15.49
C ALA A 27 -25.14 -17.94 -15.06
N HIS A 28 -24.46 -16.80 -15.17
CA HIS A 28 -23.15 -16.66 -14.55
C HIS A 28 -23.39 -17.00 -13.09
N ALA A 29 -22.78 -18.10 -12.64
CA ALA A 29 -22.78 -18.43 -11.22
C ALA A 29 -22.38 -17.17 -10.47
N ASP A 30 -23.15 -16.80 -9.45
CA ASP A 30 -22.82 -15.61 -8.68
C ASP A 30 -21.44 -15.87 -8.02
N TRP A 31 -20.46 -15.05 -8.26
CA TRP A 31 -19.11 -15.17 -7.67
C TRP A 31 -19.14 -15.39 -6.14
N ARG A 32 -20.24 -14.98 -5.48
CA ARG A 32 -20.45 -15.19 -4.05
C ARG A 32 -20.65 -16.67 -3.70
N ASP A 33 -21.31 -17.42 -4.57
CA ASP A 33 -21.53 -18.84 -4.38
C ASP A 33 -20.22 -19.61 -4.52
N ASP A 34 -19.34 -19.18 -5.45
CA ASP A 34 -18.01 -19.76 -5.65
C ASP A 34 -17.09 -19.52 -4.45
N ILE A 35 -17.14 -18.33 -3.85
CA ILE A 35 -16.33 -17.99 -2.67
C ILE A 35 -16.96 -18.51 -1.37
N GLY A 36 -18.30 -18.51 -1.26
CA GLY A 36 -19.08 -18.94 -0.10
C GLY A 36 -18.90 -18.04 1.14
N ARG A 37 -17.65 -17.74 1.52
CA ARG A 37 -17.31 -16.85 2.62
C ARG A 37 -16.09 -16.01 2.25
N PHE A 38 -16.22 -14.68 2.30
CA PHE A 38 -15.13 -13.76 1.99
C PHE A 38 -14.24 -13.53 3.22
N ARG A 39 -12.96 -13.88 3.13
CA ARG A 39 -12.01 -13.82 4.25
C ARG A 39 -11.08 -12.64 4.07
N ILE A 40 -11.01 -11.80 5.11
CA ILE A 40 -10.17 -10.60 5.18
C ILE A 40 -9.06 -10.85 6.18
N GLY A 41 -7.82 -10.78 5.73
CA GLY A 41 -6.65 -10.89 6.60
C GLY A 41 -6.19 -9.54 7.12
N ILE A 42 -5.88 -9.49 8.42
CA ILE A 42 -5.33 -8.32 9.10
C ILE A 42 -4.28 -8.76 10.12
N VAL A 43 -3.30 -7.90 10.38
CA VAL A 43 -2.36 -8.08 11.50
C VAL A 43 -2.80 -7.16 12.63
N ALA A 44 -2.94 -7.71 13.83
CA ALA A 44 -3.22 -6.91 15.03
C ALA A 44 -2.05 -5.97 15.34
N GLU A 45 -2.35 -4.83 15.94
CA GLU A 45 -1.29 -3.91 16.39
C GLU A 45 -0.41 -4.57 17.46
N PRO A 46 0.89 -4.22 17.51
CA PRO A 46 1.79 -4.72 18.55
C PRO A 46 1.22 -4.43 19.96
N GLY A 47 1.17 -5.47 20.80
CA GLY A 47 0.65 -5.36 22.16
C GLY A 47 -0.87 -5.55 22.30
N ALA A 48 -1.63 -5.63 21.22
CA ALA A 48 -3.08 -5.81 21.24
C ALA A 48 -3.54 -7.28 21.47
N GLY A 49 -2.62 -8.23 21.61
CA GLY A 49 -2.95 -9.63 21.90
C GLY A 49 -3.86 -10.30 20.90
N ASN A 50 -3.69 -10.08 19.61
CA ASN A 50 -4.57 -10.50 18.51
C ASN A 50 -5.98 -9.88 18.55
N SER A 51 -6.21 -8.84 19.34
CA SER A 51 -7.48 -8.11 19.36
C SER A 51 -7.47 -7.00 18.30
N VAL A 52 -8.56 -6.87 17.56
CA VAL A 52 -8.80 -5.78 16.61
C VAL A 52 -10.05 -5.04 17.10
N PRO A 53 -9.92 -3.76 17.50
CA PRO A 53 -11.06 -2.98 17.95
C PRO A 53 -12.14 -2.88 16.86
N GLY A 54 -13.42 -2.97 17.25
CA GLY A 54 -14.54 -2.80 16.35
C GLY A 54 -14.71 -3.89 15.29
N LEU A 55 -14.08 -5.07 15.44
CA LEU A 55 -14.08 -6.15 14.44
C LEU A 55 -15.49 -6.55 13.99
N ALA A 56 -16.47 -6.58 14.90
CA ALA A 56 -17.86 -6.89 14.57
C ALA A 56 -18.48 -5.83 13.64
N LEU A 57 -18.24 -4.54 13.91
CA LEU A 57 -18.72 -3.43 13.09
C LEU A 57 -18.08 -3.45 11.70
N LEU A 58 -16.78 -3.74 11.63
CA LEU A 58 -16.06 -3.92 10.36
C LEU A 58 -16.65 -5.10 9.57
N THR A 59 -16.88 -6.24 10.23
CA THR A 59 -17.48 -7.43 9.60
C THR A 59 -18.85 -7.11 8.99
N ASP A 60 -19.72 -6.40 9.72
CA ASP A 60 -21.04 -6.01 9.25
C ASP A 60 -20.96 -5.04 8.06
N ALA A 61 -20.04 -4.07 8.11
CA ALA A 61 -19.85 -3.11 7.03
C ALA A 61 -19.41 -3.80 5.72
N TYR A 62 -18.42 -4.68 5.78
CA TYR A 62 -17.97 -5.45 4.62
C TYR A 62 -19.02 -6.44 4.12
N THR A 63 -19.77 -7.08 5.03
CA THR A 63 -20.89 -7.97 4.69
C THR A 63 -21.95 -7.23 3.87
N LYS A 64 -22.33 -6.01 4.29
CA LYS A 64 -23.27 -5.16 3.55
C LYS A 64 -22.69 -4.74 2.19
N ALA A 65 -21.43 -4.34 2.13
CA ALA A 65 -20.78 -3.89 0.91
C ALA A 65 -20.67 -4.98 -0.15
N LEU A 66 -20.33 -6.21 0.25
CA LEU A 66 -20.17 -7.35 -0.65
C LEU A 66 -21.47 -8.12 -0.90
N GLY A 67 -22.44 -8.04 0.01
CA GLY A 67 -23.69 -8.81 -0.03
C GLY A 67 -23.48 -10.31 0.23
N MET A 68 -22.47 -10.67 1.03
CA MET A 68 -22.15 -12.05 1.40
C MET A 68 -21.49 -12.11 2.78
N LYS A 69 -21.38 -13.32 3.34
CA LYS A 69 -20.72 -13.52 4.64
C LYS A 69 -19.25 -13.16 4.58
N VAL A 70 -18.81 -12.33 5.54
CA VAL A 70 -17.41 -11.90 5.72
C VAL A 70 -16.86 -12.46 7.02
N GLU A 71 -15.58 -12.80 7.02
CA GLU A 71 -14.83 -13.25 8.18
C GLU A 71 -13.47 -12.56 8.21
N PHE A 72 -13.08 -12.01 9.37
CA PHE A 72 -11.74 -11.50 9.59
C PHE A 72 -10.83 -12.58 10.15
N VAL A 73 -9.67 -12.73 9.52
CA VAL A 73 -8.59 -13.63 9.93
C VAL A 73 -7.46 -12.77 10.50
N VAL A 74 -7.29 -12.79 11.82
CA VAL A 74 -6.21 -12.04 12.48
C VAL A 74 -4.94 -12.86 12.42
N ALA A 75 -3.98 -12.40 11.63
CA ALA A 75 -2.67 -13.02 11.50
C ALA A 75 -1.73 -12.51 12.61
N ARG A 76 -0.87 -13.37 13.12
CA ARG A 76 0.12 -13.03 14.18
C ARG A 76 1.19 -12.04 13.69
N ASN A 77 1.47 -11.99 12.40
CA ASN A 77 2.44 -11.10 11.76
C ASN A 77 2.24 -11.09 10.23
N TYR A 78 2.96 -10.21 9.54
CA TYR A 78 2.89 -10.11 8.08
C TYR A 78 3.34 -11.37 7.36
N ALA A 79 4.31 -12.14 7.87
CA ALA A 79 4.73 -13.39 7.25
C ALA A 79 3.58 -14.40 7.20
N ALA A 80 2.83 -14.57 8.31
CA ALA A 80 1.63 -15.42 8.34
C ALA A 80 0.50 -14.89 7.44
N LEU A 81 0.34 -13.56 7.34
CA LEU A 81 -0.64 -12.94 6.46
C LEU A 81 -0.33 -13.19 4.98
N ILE A 82 0.95 -13.02 4.59
CA ILE A 82 1.46 -13.30 3.24
C ILE A 82 1.21 -14.76 2.87
N GLU A 83 1.55 -15.69 3.76
CA GLU A 83 1.30 -17.12 3.57
C GLU A 83 -0.20 -17.43 3.39
N ALA A 84 -1.06 -16.80 4.17
CA ALA A 84 -2.49 -17.03 4.07
C ALA A 84 -3.04 -16.58 2.71
N GLN A 85 -2.64 -15.42 2.20
CA GLN A 85 -3.11 -14.91 0.92
C GLN A 85 -2.49 -15.66 -0.28
N ALA A 86 -1.20 -15.95 -0.24
CA ALA A 86 -0.51 -16.70 -1.28
C ALA A 86 -1.09 -18.12 -1.47
N ASN A 87 -1.57 -18.74 -0.38
CA ASN A 87 -2.22 -20.06 -0.40
C ASN A 87 -3.75 -19.99 -0.54
N ALA A 88 -4.31 -18.88 -0.99
CA ALA A 88 -5.75 -18.67 -1.21
C ALA A 88 -6.62 -18.97 0.04
N ARG A 89 -6.06 -18.80 1.24
CA ARG A 89 -6.83 -18.93 2.50
C ARG A 89 -7.57 -17.65 2.89
N ILE A 90 -7.21 -16.52 2.26
CA ILE A 90 -7.90 -15.23 2.37
C ILE A 90 -7.94 -14.56 1.00
N GLU A 91 -9.02 -13.85 0.71
CA GLU A 91 -9.26 -13.16 -0.54
C GLU A 91 -8.67 -11.74 -0.57
N TYR A 92 -8.59 -11.12 0.60
CA TYR A 92 -8.21 -9.72 0.78
C TYR A 92 -7.36 -9.58 2.04
N ALA A 93 -6.36 -8.67 1.99
CA ALA A 93 -5.48 -8.39 3.12
C ALA A 93 -5.11 -6.91 3.21
N ILE A 94 -4.86 -6.44 4.45
CA ILE A 94 -4.37 -5.10 4.75
C ILE A 94 -2.88 -5.19 5.06
N TYR A 95 -2.06 -4.52 4.26
CA TYR A 95 -0.60 -4.63 4.31
C TYR A 95 0.09 -3.31 4.65
N SER A 96 1.29 -3.40 5.23
CA SER A 96 2.28 -2.33 5.06
C SER A 96 2.82 -2.34 3.62
N ALA A 97 3.42 -1.23 3.17
CA ALA A 97 3.97 -1.15 1.82
C ALA A 97 5.01 -2.24 1.51
N THR A 98 5.95 -2.48 2.45
CA THR A 98 6.98 -3.51 2.29
C THR A 98 6.43 -4.92 2.40
N ALA A 99 5.45 -5.17 3.27
CA ALA A 99 4.77 -6.46 3.35
C ALA A 99 4.01 -6.79 2.07
N TYR A 100 3.32 -5.81 1.46
CA TYR A 100 2.70 -5.96 0.15
C TYR A 100 3.74 -6.30 -0.93
N ALA A 101 4.86 -5.55 -0.98
CA ALA A 101 5.91 -5.79 -1.95
C ALA A 101 6.50 -7.21 -1.80
N THR A 102 6.70 -7.68 -0.57
CA THR A 102 7.14 -9.06 -0.29
C THR A 102 6.11 -10.08 -0.76
N ALA A 103 4.83 -9.86 -0.46
CA ALA A 103 3.74 -10.75 -0.87
C ALA A 103 3.62 -10.81 -2.40
N SER A 104 3.68 -9.66 -3.08
CA SER A 104 3.62 -9.56 -4.54
C SER A 104 4.77 -10.29 -5.24
N GLN A 105 5.99 -10.20 -4.70
CA GLN A 105 7.15 -10.92 -5.24
C GLN A 105 7.04 -12.44 -5.05
N ARG A 106 6.38 -12.89 -3.98
CA ARG A 106 6.29 -14.30 -3.62
C ARG A 106 5.38 -15.10 -4.54
N CYS A 107 4.21 -14.58 -4.90
CA CYS A 107 3.23 -15.35 -5.67
C CYS A 107 2.79 -14.70 -6.98
N LEU A 108 3.04 -13.43 -7.21
CA LEU A 108 2.52 -12.66 -8.35
C LEU A 108 0.98 -12.78 -8.49
N CYS A 109 0.31 -13.14 -7.40
CA CYS A 109 -1.11 -13.52 -7.37
C CYS A 109 -1.97 -12.51 -6.60
N ILE A 110 -1.42 -11.35 -6.24
CA ILE A 110 -2.13 -10.28 -5.54
C ILE A 110 -1.94 -8.95 -6.26
N GLU A 111 -2.92 -8.07 -6.10
CA GLU A 111 -2.87 -6.71 -6.61
C GLU A 111 -3.37 -5.72 -5.55
N PRO A 112 -2.84 -4.49 -5.51
CA PRO A 112 -3.29 -3.47 -4.59
C PRO A 112 -4.58 -2.86 -5.12
N LEU A 113 -5.53 -2.55 -4.24
CA LEU A 113 -6.82 -2.00 -4.62
C LEU A 113 -6.94 -0.51 -4.28
N VAL A 114 -6.71 -0.20 -3.00
CA VAL A 114 -6.70 1.16 -2.47
C VAL A 114 -5.62 1.30 -1.42
N ALA A 115 -5.21 2.55 -1.15
CA ALA A 115 -4.35 2.89 -0.02
C ALA A 115 -4.86 4.17 0.65
N PRO A 116 -4.55 4.38 1.94
CA PRO A 116 -4.97 5.57 2.65
C PRO A 116 -4.31 6.84 2.11
N VAL A 117 -4.94 7.95 2.44
CA VAL A 117 -4.51 9.31 2.13
C VAL A 117 -4.62 10.15 3.41
N ASP A 118 -3.68 11.07 3.64
CA ASP A 118 -3.78 12.01 4.74
C ASP A 118 -4.73 13.18 4.42
N SER A 119 -5.17 13.91 5.45
CA SER A 119 -6.07 15.06 5.28
C SER A 119 -5.48 16.19 4.45
N ASP A 120 -4.15 16.32 4.40
CA ASP A 120 -3.40 17.27 3.56
C ASP A 120 -3.11 16.75 2.14
N GLY A 121 -3.65 15.56 1.80
CA GLY A 121 -3.47 14.90 0.51
C GLY A 121 -2.16 14.11 0.39
N ALA A 122 -1.39 13.94 1.46
CA ALA A 122 -0.22 13.06 1.41
C ALA A 122 -0.64 11.59 1.21
N ILE A 123 0.12 10.87 0.41
CA ILE A 123 -0.15 9.50 -0.02
C ILE A 123 0.98 8.54 0.36
N GLY A 124 2.00 9.04 1.04
CA GLY A 124 3.17 8.30 1.45
C GLY A 124 4.25 9.21 2.00
N ILE A 125 5.45 8.67 2.10
CA ILE A 125 6.63 9.40 2.57
C ILE A 125 7.75 9.39 1.53
N ARG A 126 8.60 10.40 1.59
CA ARG A 126 9.93 10.39 0.94
C ARG A 126 11.00 10.51 2.00
N SER A 127 12.06 9.75 1.88
CA SER A 127 13.26 10.04 2.64
C SER A 127 13.93 11.29 2.07
N VAL A 128 14.50 12.10 2.97
CA VAL A 128 15.21 13.33 2.63
C VAL A 128 16.57 13.33 3.29
N LEU A 129 17.55 13.91 2.63
CA LEU A 129 18.81 14.30 3.26
C LEU A 129 18.73 15.79 3.60
N LEU A 130 18.60 16.07 4.89
CA LEU A 130 18.52 17.42 5.45
C LEU A 130 19.90 17.91 5.86
N THR A 131 20.16 19.19 5.67
CA THR A 131 21.31 19.89 6.24
C THR A 131 20.84 21.14 6.95
N ARG A 132 21.63 21.57 7.95
CA ARG A 132 21.43 22.82 8.68
C ARG A 132 22.54 23.81 8.32
N ASP A 133 22.19 25.09 8.15
CA ASP A 133 23.09 26.19 7.86
C ASP A 133 24.03 25.95 6.64
N GLY A 134 23.57 25.13 5.69
CA GLY A 134 24.30 24.83 4.46
C GLY A 134 25.58 24.00 4.64
N LYS A 135 25.79 23.37 5.80
CA LYS A 135 27.00 22.57 6.10
C LYS A 135 27.25 21.46 5.09
N LEU A 136 26.20 20.79 4.61
CA LEU A 136 26.24 19.81 3.51
C LEU A 136 25.79 20.49 2.21
N PRO A 137 26.70 20.77 1.25
CA PRO A 137 26.33 21.54 0.05
C PRO A 137 25.47 20.77 -0.93
N ALA A 138 25.67 19.45 -1.08
CA ALA A 138 24.94 18.58 -2.00
C ALA A 138 25.15 17.10 -1.65
N LEU A 139 24.30 16.20 -2.20
CA LEU A 139 24.43 14.76 -2.03
C LEU A 139 25.83 14.23 -2.41
N GLY A 140 26.45 14.77 -3.46
CA GLY A 140 27.77 14.34 -3.94
C GLY A 140 28.92 14.61 -2.97
N ALA A 141 28.72 15.44 -1.96
CA ALA A 141 29.72 15.74 -0.94
C ALA A 141 29.58 14.91 0.33
N MET A 142 28.54 14.06 0.41
CA MET A 142 28.11 13.36 1.63
C MET A 142 29.21 12.53 2.30
N ASP A 143 30.08 11.90 1.53
CA ASP A 143 31.18 11.04 2.01
C ASP A 143 32.30 11.80 2.78
N ARG A 144 32.30 13.13 2.66
CA ARG A 144 33.23 14.03 3.36
C ARG A 144 32.62 14.75 4.55
N HIS A 145 31.37 14.44 4.87
CA HIS A 145 30.60 15.07 5.94
C HIS A 145 30.07 13.99 6.89
N ARG A 146 29.78 14.36 8.13
CA ARG A 146 29.16 13.46 9.10
C ARG A 146 27.65 13.46 8.91
N ILE A 147 27.07 12.32 8.55
CA ILE A 147 25.64 12.15 8.27
C ILE A 147 25.00 11.34 9.38
N ALA A 148 24.07 11.93 10.12
CA ALA A 148 23.29 11.24 11.13
C ALA A 148 22.25 10.34 10.46
N MET A 149 22.03 9.16 11.04
CA MET A 149 21.12 8.15 10.52
C MET A 149 20.40 7.44 11.67
N ALA A 150 19.12 7.18 11.50
CA ALA A 150 18.31 6.39 12.42
C ALA A 150 18.77 4.91 12.46
N PRO A 151 18.26 4.08 13.40
CA PRO A 151 18.56 2.64 13.46
C PRO A 151 18.34 1.91 12.13
N SER A 152 19.01 0.78 11.94
CA SER A 152 19.03 0.04 10.67
C SER A 152 17.65 -0.47 10.21
N ASP A 153 16.72 -0.67 11.12
CA ASP A 153 15.34 -1.09 10.89
C ASP A 153 14.37 0.08 10.64
N SER A 154 14.82 1.33 10.84
CA SER A 154 14.02 2.53 10.57
C SER A 154 13.72 2.66 9.07
N VAL A 155 12.44 2.57 8.70
CA VAL A 155 12.04 2.66 7.29
C VAL A 155 12.44 4.00 6.68
N GLY A 156 11.97 5.13 7.24
CA GLY A 156 12.16 6.45 6.65
C GLY A 156 13.56 7.03 6.81
N GLY A 157 14.25 6.67 7.92
CA GLY A 157 15.56 7.24 8.28
C GLY A 157 16.76 6.35 7.96
N SER A 158 16.54 5.12 7.44
CA SER A 158 17.63 4.17 7.13
C SER A 158 17.33 3.31 5.90
N LEU A 159 16.30 2.48 5.90
CA LEU A 159 16.04 1.53 4.81
C LEU A 159 15.70 2.23 3.50
N LEU A 160 14.77 3.18 3.54
CA LEU A 160 14.32 3.93 2.35
C LEU A 160 15.45 4.74 1.70
N PRO A 161 16.25 5.56 2.44
CA PRO A 161 17.32 6.31 1.80
C PRO A 161 18.40 5.41 1.20
N LEU A 162 18.81 4.35 1.89
CA LEU A 162 19.85 3.45 1.39
C LEU A 162 19.35 2.63 0.18
N ALA A 163 18.11 2.15 0.20
CA ALA A 163 17.52 1.45 -0.94
C ALA A 163 17.34 2.36 -2.15
N ALA A 164 16.90 3.62 -1.94
CA ALA A 164 16.74 4.59 -3.01
C ALA A 164 18.08 4.95 -3.65
N LEU A 165 19.10 5.25 -2.84
CA LEU A 165 20.45 5.55 -3.33
C LEU A 165 21.06 4.35 -4.07
N ALA A 166 20.84 3.12 -3.59
CA ALA A 166 21.28 1.91 -4.28
C ALA A 166 20.60 1.74 -5.64
N ALA A 167 19.30 2.04 -5.72
CA ALA A 167 18.54 2.03 -6.99
C ALA A 167 19.02 3.10 -7.98
N GLU A 168 19.53 4.23 -7.49
CA GLU A 168 20.19 5.30 -8.27
C GLU A 168 21.66 4.98 -8.62
N GLY A 169 22.15 3.77 -8.28
CA GLY A 169 23.52 3.33 -8.55
C GLY A 169 24.55 3.70 -7.49
N ARG A 170 24.14 4.35 -6.39
CA ARG A 170 24.99 4.74 -5.28
C ARG A 170 24.82 3.77 -4.10
N LYS A 171 25.58 2.68 -4.10
CA LYS A 171 25.59 1.73 -2.98
C LYS A 171 26.43 2.29 -1.84
N ILE A 172 25.85 2.41 -0.66
CA ILE A 172 26.49 2.87 0.57
C ILE A 172 26.57 1.69 1.53
N ALA A 173 27.78 1.41 2.03
CA ALA A 173 27.97 0.40 3.06
C ALA A 173 27.34 0.87 4.38
N GLU A 174 26.79 -0.03 5.16
CA GLU A 174 26.13 0.31 6.43
C GLU A 174 27.10 0.86 7.48
N ASP A 175 28.34 0.42 7.42
CA ASP A 175 29.48 0.78 8.26
C ASP A 175 30.32 1.92 7.66
N ALA A 176 29.81 2.59 6.61
CA ALA A 176 30.51 3.69 5.99
C ALA A 176 30.91 4.73 7.05
N PRO A 177 32.20 5.15 7.13
CA PRO A 177 32.71 5.92 8.26
C PRO A 177 32.10 7.32 8.40
N PHE A 178 31.48 7.83 7.35
CA PHE A 178 30.78 9.11 7.38
C PHE A 178 29.34 9.00 7.93
N LEU A 179 28.78 7.77 8.08
CA LEU A 179 27.46 7.54 8.67
C LEU A 179 27.58 7.46 10.20
N ALA A 180 26.86 8.32 10.89
CA ALA A 180 26.69 8.28 12.34
C ALA A 180 25.34 7.68 12.69
N ARG A 181 25.30 6.37 12.85
CA ARG A 181 24.09 5.63 13.21
C ARG A 181 23.77 5.82 14.67
N THR A 182 22.50 5.99 14.99
CA THR A 182 21.99 6.23 16.34
C THR A 182 20.94 5.19 16.75
N ASP A 183 20.56 5.14 18.01
CA ASP A 183 19.59 4.20 18.57
C ASP A 183 18.12 4.64 18.33
N SER A 184 17.90 5.85 17.85
CA SER A 184 16.55 6.35 17.54
C SER A 184 16.59 7.48 16.51
N ALA A 185 15.46 7.73 15.82
CA ALA A 185 15.31 8.88 14.94
C ALA A 185 15.52 10.22 15.70
N ALA A 186 15.01 10.31 16.93
CA ALA A 186 15.19 11.49 17.77
C ALA A 186 16.66 11.75 18.12
N ALA A 187 17.45 10.71 18.38
CA ALA A 187 18.90 10.87 18.62
C ALA A 187 19.63 11.34 17.36
N ALA A 188 19.24 10.86 16.16
CA ALA A 188 19.79 11.34 14.90
C ALA A 188 19.44 12.82 14.65
N GLU A 189 18.21 13.23 14.93
CA GLU A 189 17.74 14.61 14.85
C GLU A 189 18.53 15.51 15.81
N THR A 190 18.76 15.06 17.06
CA THR A 190 19.57 15.78 18.07
C THR A 190 21.01 15.99 17.58
N MET A 191 21.61 15.03 16.88
CA MET A 191 22.95 15.22 16.32
C MET A 191 23.00 16.38 15.32
N LEU A 192 21.98 16.58 14.50
CA LEU A 192 21.89 17.70 13.57
C LEU A 192 21.67 19.02 14.34
N VAL A 193 20.78 19.03 15.33
CA VAL A 193 20.49 20.21 16.18
C VAL A 193 21.73 20.67 16.93
N ASP A 194 22.48 19.74 17.51
CA ASP A 194 23.72 20.04 18.26
C ASP A 194 24.94 20.38 17.37
N GLY A 195 24.79 20.29 16.04
CA GLY A 195 25.91 20.47 15.11
C GLY A 195 26.94 19.35 15.12
N LYS A 196 26.61 18.18 15.69
CA LYS A 196 27.43 16.96 15.71
C LYS A 196 27.37 16.18 14.40
N ALA A 197 26.42 16.52 13.53
CA ALA A 197 26.29 16.03 12.15
C ALA A 197 26.05 17.21 11.21
N ASP A 198 26.56 17.12 9.98
CA ASP A 198 26.40 18.11 8.92
C ASP A 198 25.15 17.85 8.08
N GLY A 199 24.67 16.60 8.08
CA GLY A 199 23.45 16.15 7.42
C GLY A 199 22.74 15.08 8.23
N LEU A 200 21.46 14.85 7.89
CA LEU A 200 20.59 13.88 8.53
C LEU A 200 19.71 13.21 7.48
N PHE A 201 19.68 11.88 7.45
CA PHE A 201 18.63 11.16 6.77
C PHE A 201 17.37 11.12 7.63
N GLY A 202 16.33 11.75 7.12
CA GLY A 202 15.00 11.77 7.71
C GLY A 202 13.92 11.46 6.69
N TRP A 203 12.67 11.83 6.98
CA TRP A 203 11.56 11.67 6.06
C TRP A 203 10.54 12.80 6.21
N VAL A 204 9.81 13.05 5.14
CA VAL A 204 8.67 13.97 5.08
C VAL A 204 7.50 13.27 4.39
N THR A 205 6.28 13.69 4.69
CA THR A 205 5.10 13.21 3.94
C THR A 205 5.07 13.83 2.55
N ALA A 206 4.48 13.11 1.59
CA ALA A 206 4.43 13.55 0.21
C ALA A 206 3.16 13.11 -0.49
N ALA A 207 2.70 13.94 -1.41
CA ALA A 207 1.64 13.64 -2.36
C ALA A 207 2.21 13.51 -3.79
N ALA A 208 1.33 13.29 -4.76
CA ALA A 208 1.74 13.16 -6.16
C ALA A 208 2.37 14.45 -6.70
N ASP A 209 1.94 15.61 -6.23
CA ASP A 209 2.37 16.95 -6.65
C ASP A 209 3.59 17.49 -5.87
N GLY A 210 4.08 16.77 -4.86
CA GLY A 210 5.29 17.15 -4.13
C GLY A 210 5.29 16.81 -2.64
N LEU A 211 6.28 17.38 -1.94
CA LEU A 211 6.42 17.23 -0.49
C LEU A 211 5.32 18.02 0.24
N ARG A 212 4.97 17.55 1.42
CA ARG A 212 4.15 18.29 2.39
C ARG A 212 5.08 18.82 3.46
N GLU A 213 5.39 20.10 3.39
CA GLU A 213 6.34 20.77 4.30
C GLU A 213 5.61 21.84 5.12
N PRO A 214 5.93 21.97 6.42
CA PRO A 214 6.79 21.09 7.21
C PRO A 214 6.07 19.81 7.64
N SER A 215 6.74 18.66 7.55
CA SER A 215 6.20 17.38 8.02
C SER A 215 7.31 16.44 8.48
N GLY A 216 6.94 15.35 9.13
CA GLY A 216 7.87 14.32 9.54
C GLY A 216 9.09 14.84 10.31
N THR A 217 10.28 14.55 9.85
CA THR A 217 11.54 14.97 10.46
C THR A 217 11.69 16.48 10.47
N GLN A 218 11.32 17.18 9.41
CA GLN A 218 11.41 18.63 9.33
C GLN A 218 10.55 19.31 10.39
N ALA A 219 9.29 18.92 10.53
CA ALA A 219 8.40 19.45 11.56
C ALA A 219 8.93 19.22 12.98
N ARG A 220 9.56 18.06 13.25
CA ARG A 220 10.17 17.79 14.55
C ARG A 220 11.40 18.66 14.83
N LEU A 221 12.24 18.91 13.82
CA LEU A 221 13.38 19.83 13.95
C LEU A 221 12.93 21.27 14.22
N GLU A 222 11.85 21.72 13.56
CA GLU A 222 11.25 23.02 13.82
C GLU A 222 10.68 23.12 15.25
N ALA A 223 9.97 22.08 15.69
CA ALA A 223 9.47 21.99 17.08
C ALA A 223 10.62 21.97 18.11
N ALA A 224 11.81 21.47 17.75
CA ALA A 224 13.02 21.53 18.54
C ALA A 224 13.76 22.89 18.46
N GLY A 225 13.18 23.91 17.81
CA GLY A 225 13.70 25.27 17.74
C GLY A 225 14.66 25.54 16.58
N VAL A 226 14.77 24.63 15.60
CA VAL A 226 15.57 24.89 14.39
C VAL A 226 14.73 25.74 13.42
N SER A 227 15.27 26.90 13.02
CA SER A 227 14.60 27.74 12.03
C SER A 227 14.41 27.00 10.69
N VAL A 228 13.22 27.11 10.10
CA VAL A 228 12.92 26.58 8.75
C VAL A 228 13.92 27.07 7.72
N THR A 229 14.31 28.36 7.82
CA THR A 229 15.27 29.00 6.89
C THR A 229 16.69 28.46 7.02
N ALA A 230 17.01 27.82 8.15
CA ALA A 230 18.30 27.16 8.36
C ALA A 230 18.33 25.73 7.81
N LEU A 231 17.16 25.11 7.60
CA LEU A 231 17.01 23.76 7.07
C LEU A 231 16.96 23.77 5.54
N ARG A 232 17.65 22.84 4.92
CA ARG A 232 17.61 22.62 3.47
C ARG A 232 17.60 21.12 3.15
N ILE A 233 16.71 20.69 2.27
CA ILE A 233 16.72 19.36 1.68
C ILE A 233 17.72 19.38 0.50
N VAL A 234 18.74 18.53 0.56
CA VAL A 234 19.76 18.40 -0.51
C VAL A 234 19.56 17.19 -1.40
N TRP A 235 18.68 16.25 -0.99
CA TRP A 235 18.28 15.09 -1.76
C TRP A 235 16.96 14.53 -1.25
N THR A 236 16.20 13.89 -2.16
CA THR A 236 14.89 13.29 -1.88
C THR A 236 14.78 11.94 -2.60
N SER A 237 14.30 10.91 -1.91
CA SER A 237 14.05 9.58 -2.48
C SER A 237 12.82 9.55 -3.41
N GLY A 238 12.63 8.43 -4.10
CA GLY A 238 11.33 8.04 -4.64
C GLY A 238 10.25 7.96 -3.53
N LEU A 239 8.98 8.03 -3.94
CA LEU A 239 7.84 7.96 -3.03
C LEU A 239 7.65 6.52 -2.51
N LEU A 240 7.65 6.34 -1.20
CA LEU A 240 7.15 5.15 -0.54
C LEU A 240 5.67 5.36 -0.18
N ARG A 241 4.77 4.76 -0.94
CA ARG A 241 3.32 4.82 -0.69
C ARG A 241 2.96 4.23 0.66
N TYR A 242 1.83 4.68 1.25
CA TYR A 242 1.22 4.00 2.39
C TYR A 242 0.79 2.59 2.02
N GLY A 243 0.68 1.72 3.02
CA GLY A 243 0.35 0.32 2.82
C GLY A 243 -1.01 0.10 2.15
N PRO A 244 -1.12 -0.81 1.18
CA PRO A 244 -2.36 -1.01 0.46
C PRO A 244 -3.27 -2.02 1.14
N HIS A 245 -4.55 -1.87 0.84
CA HIS A 245 -5.53 -2.93 0.88
C HIS A 245 -5.42 -3.72 -0.42
N ALA A 246 -5.06 -5.00 -0.35
CA ALA A 246 -4.75 -5.82 -1.51
C ALA A 246 -5.65 -7.04 -1.60
N VAL A 247 -5.98 -7.42 -2.82
CA VAL A 247 -6.83 -8.56 -3.14
C VAL A 247 -6.07 -9.60 -3.96
N ARG A 248 -6.58 -10.81 -4.04
CA ARG A 248 -6.08 -11.77 -5.01
C ARG A 248 -6.37 -11.30 -6.43
N SER A 249 -5.42 -11.49 -7.34
CA SER A 249 -5.57 -11.07 -8.75
C SER A 249 -6.64 -11.88 -9.51
N ASP A 250 -6.92 -13.09 -9.07
CA ASP A 250 -7.98 -13.95 -9.61
C ASP A 250 -9.38 -13.72 -8.98
N LEU A 251 -9.50 -12.79 -8.01
CA LEU A 251 -10.79 -12.40 -7.45
C LEU A 251 -11.70 -11.81 -8.55
N ASP A 252 -12.98 -12.15 -8.51
CA ASP A 252 -13.98 -11.68 -9.46
C ASP A 252 -13.97 -10.16 -9.61
N PRO A 253 -14.02 -9.63 -10.85
CA PRO A 253 -13.98 -8.19 -11.10
C PRO A 253 -15.08 -7.39 -10.40
N GLU A 254 -16.27 -7.98 -10.22
CA GLU A 254 -17.37 -7.30 -9.50
C GLU A 254 -17.09 -7.21 -8.00
N ALA A 255 -16.48 -8.25 -7.40
CA ALA A 255 -16.03 -8.21 -6.02
C ALA A 255 -14.99 -7.10 -5.81
N LYS A 256 -13.98 -7.00 -6.70
CA LYS A 256 -12.97 -5.95 -6.68
C LYS A 256 -13.61 -4.56 -6.81
N ARG A 257 -14.54 -4.40 -7.75
CA ARG A 257 -15.26 -3.15 -7.97
C ARG A 257 -16.04 -2.73 -6.72
N ARG A 258 -16.79 -3.64 -6.10
CA ARG A 258 -17.57 -3.37 -4.87
C ARG A 258 -16.67 -2.96 -3.72
N LEU A 259 -15.59 -3.70 -3.48
CA LEU A 259 -14.60 -3.35 -2.45
C LEU A 259 -14.00 -1.96 -2.70
N ALA A 260 -13.59 -1.67 -3.92
CA ALA A 260 -12.99 -0.38 -4.24
C ALA A 260 -13.98 0.79 -4.06
N VAL A 261 -15.25 0.62 -4.48
CA VAL A 261 -16.30 1.64 -4.29
C VAL A 261 -16.60 1.82 -2.79
N PHE A 262 -16.73 0.72 -2.04
CA PHE A 262 -16.95 0.76 -0.60
C PHE A 262 -15.83 1.53 0.11
N LEU A 263 -14.57 1.15 -0.12
CA LEU A 263 -13.42 1.75 0.55
C LEU A 263 -13.22 3.21 0.17
N THR A 264 -13.31 3.57 -1.12
CA THR A 264 -13.12 4.97 -1.54
C THR A 264 -14.20 5.91 -1.04
N ASN A 265 -15.41 5.41 -0.73
CA ASN A 265 -16.50 6.22 -0.17
C ASN A 265 -16.60 6.13 1.37
N LEU A 266 -15.84 5.22 2.00
CA LEU A 266 -16.03 4.87 3.42
C LEU A 266 -15.93 6.07 4.35
N LYS A 267 -14.92 6.96 4.14
CA LYS A 267 -14.72 8.17 4.96
C LYS A 267 -15.91 9.12 4.91
N SER A 268 -16.54 9.29 3.74
CA SER A 268 -17.66 10.20 3.57
C SER A 268 -19.01 9.61 3.98
N THR A 269 -19.18 8.28 3.88
CA THR A 269 -20.46 7.62 4.14
C THR A 269 -20.60 7.08 5.56
N THR A 270 -19.51 6.55 6.12
CA THR A 270 -19.46 5.93 7.46
C THR A 270 -18.09 6.22 8.11
N PRO A 271 -17.86 7.48 8.54
CA PRO A 271 -16.56 7.90 9.10
C PRO A 271 -16.13 7.06 10.31
N ASP A 272 -17.07 6.67 11.19
CA ASP A 272 -16.75 5.83 12.35
C ASP A 272 -16.17 4.46 11.95
N ILE A 273 -16.66 3.87 10.87
CA ILE A 273 -16.13 2.60 10.33
C ILE A 273 -14.75 2.84 9.67
N TYR A 274 -14.59 3.99 9.00
CA TYR A 274 -13.30 4.38 8.45
C TYR A 274 -12.24 4.51 9.55
N ASP A 275 -12.55 5.21 10.64
CA ASP A 275 -11.62 5.45 11.75
C ASP A 275 -11.25 4.16 12.51
N LEU A 276 -12.14 3.15 12.53
CA LEU A 276 -11.83 1.81 13.04
C LEU A 276 -10.88 1.04 12.11
N LEU A 277 -11.00 1.23 10.79
CA LEU A 277 -10.20 0.54 9.79
C LEU A 277 -8.84 1.21 9.56
N GLU A 278 -8.80 2.54 9.61
CA GLU A 278 -7.63 3.38 9.34
C GLU A 278 -7.57 4.56 10.33
N SER A 279 -6.87 4.34 11.44
CA SER A 279 -6.75 5.33 12.51
C SER A 279 -5.61 6.34 12.31
N ARG A 280 -4.71 6.11 11.33
CA ARG A 280 -3.48 6.89 11.16
C ARG A 280 -3.59 7.98 10.10
N HIS A 281 -4.38 7.72 9.05
CA HIS A 281 -4.49 8.58 7.88
C HIS A 281 -5.94 9.01 7.70
N SER A 282 -6.21 10.30 7.80
CA SER A 282 -7.59 10.81 7.95
C SER A 282 -8.20 11.36 6.66
N GLY A 283 -7.57 11.19 5.49
CA GLY A 283 -8.04 11.72 4.21
C GLY A 283 -8.89 10.75 3.37
N GLY A 284 -9.14 9.52 3.87
CA GLY A 284 -9.88 8.50 3.12
C GLY A 284 -8.96 7.55 2.36
N PHE A 285 -9.53 6.84 1.39
CA PHE A 285 -8.78 5.91 0.53
C PHE A 285 -8.79 6.37 -0.93
N ALA A 286 -7.65 6.19 -1.61
CA ALA A 286 -7.50 6.39 -3.06
C ALA A 286 -7.11 5.08 -3.74
N ARG A 287 -7.50 4.91 -5.02
CA ARG A 287 -7.09 3.77 -5.84
C ARG A 287 -5.58 3.78 -6.06
N VAL A 288 -5.00 2.59 -6.12
CA VAL A 288 -3.57 2.38 -6.35
C VAL A 288 -3.34 1.26 -7.36
N ALA A 289 -2.14 1.24 -7.93
CA ALA A 289 -1.70 0.24 -8.90
C ALA A 289 -0.36 -0.41 -8.47
N PRO A 290 0.01 -1.57 -9.00
CA PRO A 290 1.27 -2.24 -8.65
C PRO A 290 2.51 -1.35 -8.80
N LYS A 291 2.57 -0.49 -9.83
CA LYS A 291 3.66 0.46 -10.06
C LYS A 291 3.87 1.47 -8.92
N ASP A 292 2.85 1.75 -8.14
CA ASP A 292 2.95 2.69 -7.01
C ASP A 292 3.81 2.14 -5.85
N TYR A 293 4.16 0.85 -5.89
CA TYR A 293 4.93 0.14 -4.87
C TYR A 293 6.36 -0.23 -5.30
N GLU A 294 6.88 0.35 -6.39
CA GLU A 294 8.24 0.10 -6.86
C GLU A 294 9.31 0.44 -5.82
N MET A 295 9.11 1.52 -5.05
CA MET A 295 10.03 1.89 -3.96
C MET A 295 9.97 0.89 -2.80
N ALA A 296 8.80 0.37 -2.46
CA ALA A 296 8.67 -0.70 -1.48
C ALA A 296 9.39 -1.98 -1.94
N ALA A 297 9.26 -2.33 -3.22
CA ALA A 297 9.99 -3.45 -3.82
C ALA A 297 11.50 -3.22 -3.83
N ALA A 298 11.97 -1.98 -4.03
CA ALA A 298 13.39 -1.64 -3.91
C ALA A 298 13.94 -1.85 -2.49
N ILE A 299 13.16 -1.47 -1.45
CA ILE A 299 13.52 -1.74 -0.05
C ILE A 299 13.62 -3.25 0.20
N VAL A 300 12.64 -4.04 -0.28
CA VAL A 300 12.64 -5.50 -0.08
C VAL A 300 13.87 -6.13 -0.74
N ARG A 301 14.20 -5.77 -1.97
CA ARG A 301 15.43 -6.24 -2.65
C ARG A 301 16.67 -5.83 -1.87
N PHE A 302 16.78 -4.57 -1.48
CA PHE A 302 17.93 -4.06 -0.74
C PHE A 302 18.16 -4.81 0.60
N VAL A 303 17.09 -5.17 1.32
CA VAL A 303 17.19 -5.98 2.54
C VAL A 303 17.57 -7.42 2.22
N SER A 304 16.99 -8.01 1.16
CA SER A 304 17.30 -9.39 0.76
C SER A 304 18.76 -9.58 0.30
N ASP A 305 19.32 -8.58 -0.39
CA ASP A 305 20.70 -8.60 -0.89
C ASP A 305 21.76 -8.53 0.23
N ARG A 306 21.37 -8.12 1.44
CA ARG A 306 22.27 -8.06 2.62
C ARG A 306 22.41 -9.40 3.35
N GLY A 307 21.53 -10.35 3.08
CA GLY A 307 21.44 -11.59 3.84
C GLY A 307 20.85 -11.40 5.26
N PRO A 308 20.66 -12.49 6.02
CA PRO A 308 20.19 -12.39 7.39
C PRO A 308 21.22 -11.63 8.24
N GLN A 309 20.78 -10.58 8.92
CA GLN A 309 21.58 -9.93 9.96
C GLN A 309 21.75 -10.93 11.11
N GLN A 310 22.99 -11.32 11.38
CA GLN A 310 23.37 -12.21 12.48
C GLN A 310 23.26 -11.47 13.82
#